data_9e2fed1d036bb00fd0755fc061e1909a
#
_entry.id   9e2fed1d036bb00fd0755fc061e1909a
#
_cell.length_a   1.000
_cell.length_b   1.000
_cell.length_c   1.000
_cell.angle_alpha   90.00
_cell.angle_beta   90.00
_cell.angle_gamma   90.00
#
_symmetry.space_group_name_H-M   'P 1'
#
loop_
_entity.id
_entity.type
_entity.pdbx_description
1 polymer ?
#
loop_
_entity_poly.entity_id
_entity_poly.type
_entity_poly.pdbx_seq_one_letter_code
_entity_poly.pdbx_strand_id
1 'polypeptide(L)'
;GLESTIAAAGLMSRAVYPKLLENKDISFFKDNISYLFYFGIFSTSLVIIFANPGLFALNPSFVIATPIVVLLAIEGFLVVLINVFQQSLTGIEKVDTIDNSTAKDYLKSNLFHVHTMRLIQTVVYVVILVIGLILLISVNTSEIDLLMYWASVLLITQIPLVIYLSLKVTKHFKFPFDIKRILVFLIASIVMSISTTLLLDRFLIYSENIYYFLPNLLIFIMFSVGMYLMLTYVADSKIRQLFKLIVQEIIKKT
;
A
#
# COMPACT_ATOMS: atom_id res chain seq x y z
N GLY A 1 2.08 13.21 2.99
CA GLY A 1 0.89 12.34 2.82
C GLY A 1 1.24 10.87 2.62
N LEU A 2 2.06 10.52 1.62
CA LEU A 2 2.50 9.13 1.38
C LEU A 2 3.39 8.59 2.51
N GLU A 3 4.32 9.41 3.01
CA GLU A 3 5.18 9.04 4.14
C GLU A 3 4.40 8.77 5.44
N SER A 4 3.32 9.49 5.70
CA SER A 4 2.48 9.26 6.88
C SER A 4 1.67 7.97 6.78
N THR A 5 1.24 7.56 5.59
CA THR A 5 0.55 6.28 5.37
C THR A 5 1.54 5.11 5.49
N ILE A 6 2.76 5.28 4.96
CA ILE A 6 3.86 4.33 5.13
C ILE A 6 4.28 4.24 6.61
N ALA A 7 4.33 5.37 7.33
CA ALA A 7 4.61 5.41 8.76
C ALA A 7 3.52 4.71 9.59
N ALA A 8 2.24 4.89 9.27
CA ALA A 8 1.13 4.20 9.93
C ALA A 8 1.18 2.68 9.72
N ALA A 9 1.47 2.24 8.49
CA ALA A 9 1.69 0.82 8.20
C ALA A 9 2.96 0.29 8.90
N GLY A 10 4.01 1.10 9.01
CA GLY A 10 5.21 0.79 9.78
C GLY A 10 4.94 0.66 11.28
N LEU A 11 4.04 1.45 11.84
CA LEU A 11 3.60 1.34 13.25
C LEU A 11 2.79 0.07 13.47
N MET A 12 1.89 -0.29 12.54
CA MET A 12 1.17 -1.57 12.62
C MET A 12 2.14 -2.78 12.55
N SER A 13 3.15 -2.73 11.68
CA SER A 13 4.13 -3.81 11.57
C SER A 13 5.04 -3.90 12.81
N ARG A 14 5.40 -2.78 13.43
CA ARG A 14 6.18 -2.76 14.68
C ARG A 14 5.40 -3.33 15.86
N ALA A 15 4.08 -3.15 15.91
CA ALA A 15 3.22 -3.74 16.94
C ALA A 15 3.00 -5.25 16.75
N VAL A 16 3.06 -5.74 15.50
CA VAL A 16 2.91 -7.15 15.17
C VAL A 16 4.13 -7.98 15.57
N TYR A 17 5.32 -7.40 15.41
CA TYR A 17 6.61 -8.07 15.63
C TYR A 17 6.77 -8.68 17.05
N PRO A 18 6.58 -7.94 18.16
CA PRO A 18 6.72 -8.50 19.51
C PRO A 18 5.70 -9.58 19.80
N LYS A 19 4.44 -9.42 19.38
CA LYS A 19 3.36 -10.39 19.60
C LYS A 19 3.54 -11.69 18.84
N LEU A 20 4.15 -11.65 17.64
CA LEU A 20 4.50 -12.87 16.90
C LEU A 20 5.61 -13.65 17.61
N LEU A 21 6.56 -12.96 18.23
CA LEU A 21 7.63 -13.57 19.01
C LEU A 21 7.12 -14.21 20.31
N GLU A 22 6.21 -13.53 21.02
CA GLU A 22 5.69 -13.98 22.33
C GLU A 22 4.69 -15.14 22.22
N ASN A 23 3.72 -15.07 21.33
CA ASN A 23 2.55 -15.96 21.39
C ASN A 23 2.42 -16.94 20.21
N LYS A 24 3.25 -16.87 19.16
CA LYS A 24 3.09 -17.65 17.91
C LYS A 24 1.65 -17.65 17.36
N ASP A 25 0.87 -16.61 17.64
CA ASP A 25 -0.54 -16.56 17.28
C ASP A 25 -0.71 -16.18 15.80
N ILE A 26 -0.80 -17.24 14.99
CA ILE A 26 -0.99 -17.15 13.54
C ILE A 26 -2.31 -16.43 13.20
N SER A 27 -3.32 -16.51 14.07
CA SER A 27 -4.62 -15.87 13.84
C SER A 27 -4.50 -14.35 13.87
N PHE A 28 -3.74 -13.82 14.82
CA PHE A 28 -3.45 -12.40 14.94
C PHE A 28 -2.71 -11.85 13.71
N PHE A 29 -1.73 -12.60 13.20
CA PHE A 29 -0.99 -12.21 11.98
C PHE A 29 -1.90 -12.19 10.75
N LYS A 30 -2.76 -13.23 10.59
CA LYS A 30 -3.73 -13.30 9.50
C LYS A 30 -4.71 -12.12 9.51
N ASP A 31 -5.21 -11.74 10.68
CA ASP A 31 -6.13 -10.63 10.79
C ASP A 31 -5.44 -9.28 10.50
N ASN A 32 -4.20 -9.09 10.96
CA ASN A 32 -3.42 -7.89 10.63
C ASN A 32 -3.14 -7.75 9.14
N ILE A 33 -2.78 -8.83 8.44
CA ILE A 33 -2.64 -8.79 6.97
C ILE A 33 -3.96 -8.43 6.30
N SER A 34 -5.09 -8.97 6.77
CA SER A 34 -6.40 -8.61 6.23
C SER A 34 -6.72 -7.12 6.41
N TYR A 35 -6.41 -6.55 7.58
CA TYR A 35 -6.57 -5.12 7.81
C TYR A 35 -5.59 -4.26 6.98
N LEU A 36 -4.37 -4.76 6.75
CA LEU A 36 -3.42 -4.10 5.86
C LEU A 36 -3.97 -3.99 4.44
N PHE A 37 -4.55 -5.07 3.90
CA PHE A 37 -5.22 -5.02 2.61
C PHE A 37 -6.43 -4.09 2.62
N TYR A 38 -7.23 -4.14 3.68
CA TYR A 38 -8.40 -3.27 3.83
C TYR A 38 -8.04 -1.79 3.74
N PHE A 39 -7.12 -1.33 4.59
CA PHE A 39 -6.70 0.06 4.61
C PHE A 39 -5.80 0.44 3.42
N GLY A 40 -4.95 -0.49 2.96
CA GLY A 40 -4.06 -0.25 1.83
C GLY A 40 -4.81 -0.07 0.52
N ILE A 41 -5.76 -0.95 0.19
CA ILE A 41 -6.60 -0.84 -1.00
C ILE A 41 -7.42 0.45 -0.93
N PHE A 42 -8.04 0.74 0.22
CA PHE A 42 -8.81 1.96 0.43
C PHE A 42 -7.99 3.23 0.19
N SER A 43 -6.84 3.35 0.88
CA SER A 43 -5.99 4.54 0.77
C SER A 43 -5.45 4.73 -0.64
N THR A 44 -5.01 3.64 -1.28
CA THR A 44 -4.54 3.67 -2.66
C THR A 44 -5.64 4.14 -3.61
N SER A 45 -6.86 3.60 -3.46
CA SER A 45 -8.00 4.00 -4.28
C SER A 45 -8.38 5.46 -4.08
N LEU A 46 -8.35 5.97 -2.84
CA LEU A 46 -8.56 7.39 -2.57
C LEU A 46 -7.52 8.26 -3.29
N VAL A 47 -6.23 7.91 -3.19
CA VAL A 47 -5.17 8.68 -3.87
C VAL A 47 -5.39 8.66 -5.38
N ILE A 48 -5.77 7.53 -5.97
CA ILE A 48 -6.03 7.41 -7.41
C ILE A 48 -7.19 8.32 -7.85
N ILE A 49 -8.32 8.28 -7.13
CA ILE A 49 -9.51 9.06 -7.46
C ILE A 49 -9.22 10.56 -7.35
N PHE A 50 -8.55 10.94 -6.26
CA PHE A 50 -8.30 12.35 -5.95
C PHE A 50 -6.95 12.87 -6.45
N ALA A 51 -6.20 12.10 -7.27
CA ALA A 51 -4.93 12.55 -7.83
C ALA A 51 -5.08 13.83 -8.66
N ASN A 52 -6.01 13.85 -9.61
CA ASN A 52 -6.26 15.01 -10.46
C ASN A 52 -6.74 16.23 -9.66
N PRO A 53 -7.88 16.18 -8.93
CA PRO A 53 -8.35 17.33 -8.18
C PRO A 53 -7.40 17.73 -7.04
N GLY A 54 -6.66 16.80 -6.46
CA GLY A 54 -5.65 17.10 -5.44
C GLY A 54 -4.46 17.86 -6.00
N LEU A 55 -3.96 17.47 -7.18
CA LEU A 55 -2.91 18.20 -7.88
C LEU A 55 -3.39 19.58 -8.33
N PHE A 56 -4.63 19.67 -8.83
CA PHE A 56 -5.23 20.96 -9.18
C PHE A 56 -5.32 21.90 -7.98
N ALA A 57 -5.67 21.40 -6.79
CA ALA A 57 -5.70 22.19 -5.56
C ALA A 57 -4.34 22.77 -5.17
N LEU A 58 -3.25 22.08 -5.51
CA LEU A 58 -1.88 22.58 -5.28
C LEU A 58 -1.47 23.60 -6.33
N ASN A 59 -1.64 23.24 -7.59
CA ASN A 59 -1.42 24.11 -8.75
C ASN A 59 -2.04 23.44 -9.99
N PRO A 60 -2.86 24.18 -10.80
CA PRO A 60 -3.43 23.65 -12.02
C PRO A 60 -2.41 23.04 -13.00
N SER A 61 -1.19 23.58 -13.04
CA SER A 61 -0.11 23.05 -13.89
C SER A 61 0.34 21.64 -13.51
N PHE A 62 0.10 21.20 -12.26
CA PHE A 62 0.51 19.89 -11.79
C PHE A 62 -0.43 18.76 -12.21
N VAL A 63 -1.60 19.09 -12.77
CA VAL A 63 -2.58 18.08 -13.24
C VAL A 63 -1.98 17.11 -14.26
N ILE A 64 -1.03 17.58 -15.07
CA ILE A 64 -0.31 16.74 -16.04
C ILE A 64 0.45 15.58 -15.38
N ALA A 65 0.80 15.70 -14.10
CA ALA A 65 1.48 14.64 -13.33
C ALA A 65 0.51 13.60 -12.72
N THR A 66 -0.81 13.71 -12.97
CA THR A 66 -1.81 12.76 -12.44
C THR A 66 -1.44 11.28 -12.68
N PRO A 67 -1.04 10.85 -13.89
CA PRO A 67 -0.68 9.46 -14.11
C PRO A 67 0.51 8.99 -13.27
N ILE A 68 1.47 9.88 -13.02
CA ILE A 68 2.64 9.59 -12.18
C ILE A 68 2.20 9.33 -10.73
N VAL A 69 1.31 10.18 -10.19
CA VAL A 69 0.76 10.01 -8.83
C VAL A 69 -0.01 8.71 -8.71
N VAL A 70 -0.76 8.30 -9.73
CA VAL A 70 -1.47 7.01 -9.78
C VAL A 70 -0.49 5.84 -9.70
N LEU A 71 0.57 5.84 -10.50
CA LEU A 71 1.59 4.80 -10.47
C LEU A 71 2.29 4.71 -9.10
N LEU A 72 2.67 5.87 -8.54
CA LEU A 72 3.30 5.95 -7.24
C LEU A 72 2.37 5.55 -6.08
N ALA A 73 1.06 5.75 -6.20
CA ALA A 73 0.10 5.29 -5.22
C ALA A 73 0.02 3.75 -5.16
N ILE A 74 0.01 3.11 -6.33
CA ILE A 74 0.03 1.64 -6.43
C ILE A 74 1.36 1.09 -5.92
N GLU A 75 2.47 1.70 -6.34
CA GLU A 75 3.82 1.34 -5.89
C GLU A 75 3.95 1.46 -4.37
N GLY A 76 3.50 2.57 -3.78
CA GLY A 76 3.52 2.78 -2.34
C GLY A 76 2.78 1.68 -1.56
N PHE A 77 1.66 1.18 -2.08
CA PHE A 77 0.98 0.03 -1.48
C PHE A 77 1.82 -1.25 -1.56
N LEU A 78 2.46 -1.52 -2.71
CA LEU A 78 3.36 -2.67 -2.85
C LEU A 78 4.54 -2.59 -1.88
N VAL A 79 5.13 -1.42 -1.69
CA VAL A 79 6.23 -1.19 -0.73
C VAL A 79 5.77 -1.47 0.70
N VAL A 80 4.56 -1.07 1.07
CA VAL A 80 3.99 -1.40 2.38
C VAL A 80 3.85 -2.91 2.57
N LEU A 81 3.34 -3.63 1.56
CA LEU A 81 3.25 -5.10 1.59
C LEU A 81 4.64 -5.75 1.71
N ILE A 82 5.62 -5.30 0.92
CA ILE A 82 7.00 -5.78 0.99
C ILE A 82 7.55 -5.63 2.40
N ASN A 83 7.42 -4.45 2.99
CA ASN A 83 7.96 -4.16 4.31
C ASN A 83 7.32 -5.05 5.39
N VAL A 84 6.01 -5.25 5.35
CA VAL A 84 5.30 -6.12 6.30
C VAL A 84 5.70 -7.59 6.14
N PHE A 85 5.77 -8.09 4.90
CA PHE A 85 6.19 -9.46 4.63
C PHE A 85 7.66 -9.69 5.01
N GLN A 86 8.54 -8.75 4.70
CA GLN A 86 9.93 -8.79 5.07
C GLN A 86 10.11 -8.84 6.59
N GLN A 87 9.48 -7.93 7.33
CA GLN A 87 9.55 -7.89 8.79
C GLN A 87 8.99 -9.17 9.41
N SER A 88 7.92 -9.73 8.85
CA SER A 88 7.32 -10.98 9.33
C SER A 88 8.26 -12.18 9.16
N LEU A 89 9.00 -12.25 8.05
CA LEU A 89 9.94 -13.34 7.77
C LEU A 89 11.25 -13.20 8.57
N THR A 90 11.76 -11.99 8.73
CA THR A 90 13.00 -11.74 9.47
C THR A 90 12.80 -11.80 10.97
N GLY A 91 11.63 -11.38 11.47
CA GLY A 91 11.34 -11.31 12.89
C GLY A 91 11.20 -12.66 13.59
N ILE A 92 11.00 -13.73 12.83
CA ILE A 92 10.87 -15.09 13.39
C ILE A 92 12.20 -15.84 13.35
N GLU A 93 13.17 -15.27 12.67
CA GLU A 93 14.48 -15.90 12.48
C GLU A 93 15.26 -15.88 13.80
N LYS A 94 15.73 -17.05 14.22
CA LYS A 94 16.49 -17.22 15.46
C LYS A 94 17.99 -17.30 15.27
N VAL A 95 18.46 -17.20 14.01
CA VAL A 95 19.89 -17.37 13.68
C VAL A 95 20.77 -16.38 14.45
N ASP A 96 20.26 -15.16 14.69
CA ASP A 96 20.98 -14.12 15.44
C ASP A 96 21.00 -14.36 16.96
N THR A 97 20.18 -15.27 17.49
CA THR A 97 20.09 -15.59 18.92
C THR A 97 20.78 -16.89 19.32
N ILE A 98 21.35 -17.61 18.36
CA ILE A 98 22.04 -18.88 18.57
C ILE A 98 23.55 -18.61 18.70
N ASP A 99 24.13 -18.82 19.88
CA ASP A 99 25.54 -18.52 20.20
C ASP A 99 26.59 -19.23 19.30
N ASN A 100 26.22 -20.31 18.61
CA ASN A 100 27.10 -21.10 17.73
C ASN A 100 26.63 -21.14 16.27
N SER A 101 25.94 -20.12 15.79
CA SER A 101 25.48 -20.04 14.39
C SER A 101 26.67 -19.93 13.43
N THR A 102 26.68 -20.78 12.39
CA THR A 102 27.72 -20.78 11.36
C THR A 102 27.33 -19.88 10.19
N ALA A 103 28.32 -19.43 9.39
CA ALA A 103 28.05 -18.68 8.14
C ALA A 103 27.09 -19.43 7.20
N LYS A 104 27.12 -20.78 7.21
CA LYS A 104 26.21 -21.62 6.43
C LYS A 104 24.75 -21.52 6.91
N ASP A 105 24.52 -21.32 8.19
CA ASP A 105 23.20 -21.16 8.77
C ASP A 105 22.62 -19.80 8.39
N TYR A 106 23.44 -18.75 8.41
CA TYR A 106 23.05 -17.42 7.90
C TYR A 106 22.68 -17.47 6.41
N LEU A 107 23.47 -18.12 5.56
CA LEU A 107 23.16 -18.24 4.13
C LEU A 107 21.85 -18.99 3.85
N LYS A 108 21.41 -19.87 4.73
CA LYS A 108 20.14 -20.61 4.62
C LYS A 108 18.96 -19.87 5.28
N SER A 109 19.23 -18.83 6.05
CA SER A 109 18.23 -18.10 6.81
C SER A 109 17.30 -17.27 5.92
N ASN A 110 16.10 -17.02 6.41
CA ASN A 110 15.18 -16.08 5.75
C ASN A 110 15.76 -14.67 5.73
N LEU A 111 16.50 -14.30 6.75
CA LEU A 111 17.17 -12.99 6.86
C LEU A 111 18.08 -12.76 5.64
N PHE A 112 18.96 -13.69 5.31
CA PHE A 112 19.83 -13.59 4.15
C PHE A 112 19.03 -13.54 2.84
N HIS A 113 18.10 -14.47 2.64
CA HIS A 113 17.35 -14.57 1.38
C HIS A 113 16.47 -13.34 1.11
N VAL A 114 15.81 -12.79 2.13
CA VAL A 114 14.94 -11.63 1.95
C VAL A 114 15.75 -10.39 1.58
N HIS A 115 16.86 -10.15 2.27
CA HIS A 115 17.72 -9.00 1.96
C HIS A 115 18.42 -9.14 0.61
N THR A 116 18.87 -10.36 0.25
CA THR A 116 19.47 -10.63 -1.06
C THR A 116 18.47 -10.38 -2.19
N MET A 117 17.22 -10.84 -2.06
CA MET A 117 16.19 -10.58 -3.09
C MET A 117 15.86 -9.09 -3.24
N ARG A 118 15.86 -8.35 -2.13
CA ARG A 118 15.68 -6.89 -2.18
C ARG A 118 16.87 -6.21 -2.87
N LEU A 119 18.10 -6.65 -2.62
CA LEU A 119 19.29 -6.15 -3.29
C LEU A 119 19.25 -6.44 -4.79
N ILE A 120 18.88 -7.67 -5.18
CA ILE A 120 18.72 -8.05 -6.60
C ILE A 120 17.67 -7.14 -7.27
N GLN A 121 16.51 -6.95 -6.64
CA GLN A 121 15.47 -6.06 -7.14
C GLN A 121 15.99 -4.62 -7.33
N THR A 122 16.75 -4.10 -6.36
CA THR A 122 17.34 -2.75 -6.44
C THR A 122 18.33 -2.64 -7.60
N VAL A 123 19.19 -3.65 -7.78
CA VAL A 123 20.15 -3.68 -8.91
C VAL A 123 19.41 -3.72 -10.25
N VAL A 124 18.40 -4.59 -10.37
CA VAL A 124 17.58 -4.69 -11.59
C VAL A 124 16.86 -3.36 -11.88
N TYR A 125 16.28 -2.74 -10.85
CA TYR A 125 15.65 -1.42 -10.96
C TYR A 125 16.63 -0.36 -11.50
N VAL A 126 17.83 -0.26 -10.90
CA VAL A 126 18.83 0.74 -11.32
C VAL A 126 19.28 0.49 -12.76
N VAL A 127 19.55 -0.76 -13.13
CA VAL A 127 19.99 -1.11 -14.49
C VAL A 127 18.92 -0.75 -15.52
N ILE A 128 17.67 -1.15 -15.30
CA ILE A 128 16.57 -0.85 -16.23
C ILE A 128 16.36 0.68 -16.30
N LEU A 129 16.36 1.35 -15.16
CA LEU A 129 16.17 2.81 -15.09
C LEU A 129 17.24 3.55 -15.90
N VAL A 130 18.53 3.24 -15.67
CA VAL A 130 19.65 3.92 -16.34
C VAL A 130 19.62 3.68 -17.85
N ILE A 131 19.45 2.42 -18.27
CA ILE A 131 19.41 2.09 -19.71
C ILE A 131 18.25 2.83 -20.39
N GLY A 132 17.05 2.78 -19.81
CA GLY A 132 15.90 3.43 -20.41
C GLY A 132 15.98 4.96 -20.40
N LEU A 133 16.52 5.56 -19.34
CA LEU A 133 16.72 7.03 -19.31
C LEU A 133 17.71 7.47 -20.40
N ILE A 134 18.83 6.77 -20.59
CA ILE A 134 19.79 7.06 -21.65
C ILE A 134 19.09 7.00 -23.03
N LEU A 135 18.30 5.98 -23.28
CA LEU A 135 17.57 5.81 -24.54
C LEU A 135 16.53 6.92 -24.73
N LEU A 136 15.74 7.25 -23.70
CA LEU A 136 14.69 8.27 -23.80
C LEU A 136 15.27 9.68 -23.97
N ILE A 137 16.37 10.01 -23.28
CA ILE A 137 17.05 11.30 -23.42
C ILE A 137 17.64 11.44 -24.84
N SER A 138 18.16 10.35 -25.43
CA SER A 138 18.71 10.39 -26.79
C SER A 138 17.67 10.73 -27.88
N VAL A 139 16.36 10.51 -27.58
CA VAL A 139 15.23 10.80 -28.49
C VAL A 139 14.52 12.11 -28.14
N ASN A 140 15.09 12.95 -27.27
CA ASN A 140 14.50 14.22 -26.81
C ASN A 140 13.07 14.07 -26.23
N THR A 141 12.86 13.06 -25.42
CA THR A 141 11.58 12.80 -24.76
C THR A 141 11.26 13.89 -23.73
N SER A 142 9.98 14.19 -23.53
CA SER A 142 9.55 15.20 -22.55
C SER A 142 9.91 14.82 -21.10
N GLU A 143 10.09 15.82 -20.24
CA GLU A 143 10.38 15.59 -18.81
C GLU A 143 9.28 14.76 -18.13
N ILE A 144 8.03 14.95 -18.51
CA ILE A 144 6.89 14.19 -17.99
C ILE A 144 6.99 12.71 -18.38
N ASP A 145 7.39 12.41 -19.62
CA ASP A 145 7.56 11.02 -20.06
C ASP A 145 8.74 10.34 -19.35
N LEU A 146 9.81 11.07 -19.05
CA LEU A 146 10.93 10.58 -18.25
C LEU A 146 10.47 10.22 -16.82
N LEU A 147 9.64 11.08 -16.21
CA LEU A 147 9.04 10.81 -14.89
C LEU A 147 8.05 9.64 -14.92
N MET A 148 7.25 9.52 -15.99
CA MET A 148 6.35 8.39 -16.21
C MET A 148 7.14 7.08 -16.34
N TYR A 149 8.23 7.09 -17.11
CA TYR A 149 9.12 5.95 -17.22
C TYR A 149 9.70 5.55 -15.86
N TRP A 150 10.25 6.51 -15.11
CA TRP A 150 10.78 6.27 -13.77
C TRP A 150 9.75 5.62 -12.84
N ALA A 151 8.54 6.19 -12.75
CA ALA A 151 7.47 5.66 -11.91
C ALA A 151 7.03 4.25 -12.34
N SER A 152 6.99 4.01 -13.66
CA SER A 152 6.63 2.70 -14.23
C SER A 152 7.67 1.63 -13.91
N VAL A 153 8.96 1.93 -14.07
CA VAL A 153 10.06 0.99 -13.75
C VAL A 153 10.05 0.68 -12.25
N LEU A 154 9.85 1.70 -11.41
CA LEU A 154 9.76 1.53 -9.96
C LEU A 154 8.63 0.56 -9.59
N LEU A 155 7.43 0.76 -10.14
CA LEU A 155 6.28 -0.11 -9.90
C LEU A 155 6.52 -1.54 -10.42
N ILE A 156 6.96 -1.69 -11.67
CA ILE A 156 7.11 -3.01 -12.31
C ILE A 156 8.15 -3.86 -11.57
N THR A 157 9.24 -3.26 -11.12
CA THR A 157 10.31 -4.00 -10.41
C THR A 157 9.92 -4.43 -8.99
N GLN A 158 8.89 -3.82 -8.38
CA GLN A 158 8.36 -4.25 -7.07
C GLN A 158 7.48 -5.51 -7.17
N ILE A 159 6.79 -5.72 -8.29
CA ILE A 159 5.81 -6.81 -8.45
C ILE A 159 6.44 -8.20 -8.19
N PRO A 160 7.57 -8.58 -8.83
CA PRO A 160 8.21 -9.88 -8.57
C PRO A 160 8.60 -10.08 -7.10
N LEU A 161 9.06 -9.02 -6.44
CA LEU A 161 9.46 -9.06 -5.04
C LEU A 161 8.26 -9.29 -4.11
N VAL A 162 7.13 -8.61 -4.34
CA VAL A 162 5.88 -8.84 -3.59
C VAL A 162 5.42 -10.27 -3.76
N ILE A 163 5.40 -10.80 -4.99
CA ILE A 163 4.98 -12.17 -5.28
C ILE A 163 5.90 -13.16 -4.53
N TYR A 164 7.21 -12.99 -4.64
CA TYR A 164 8.18 -13.85 -3.96
C TYR A 164 7.97 -13.86 -2.43
N LEU A 165 7.87 -12.67 -1.81
CA LEU A 165 7.70 -12.54 -0.38
C LEU A 165 6.34 -13.10 0.09
N SER A 166 5.26 -12.86 -0.66
CA SER A 166 3.93 -13.39 -0.34
C SER A 166 3.90 -14.92 -0.35
N LEU A 167 4.51 -15.55 -1.34
CA LEU A 167 4.62 -17.00 -1.42
C LEU A 167 5.46 -17.55 -0.26
N LYS A 168 6.54 -16.88 0.10
CA LYS A 168 7.42 -17.28 1.20
C LYS A 168 6.72 -17.16 2.57
N VAL A 169 5.98 -16.07 2.79
CA VAL A 169 5.16 -15.86 4.00
C VAL A 169 4.09 -16.94 4.10
N THR A 170 3.34 -17.20 3.03
CA THR A 170 2.28 -18.21 3.00
C THR A 170 2.82 -19.61 3.32
N LYS A 171 3.99 -19.96 2.75
CA LYS A 171 4.66 -21.24 3.01
C LYS A 171 5.16 -21.36 4.44
N HIS A 172 5.72 -20.28 5.00
CA HIS A 172 6.30 -20.30 6.35
C HIS A 172 5.23 -20.39 7.43
N PHE A 173 4.21 -19.57 7.34
CA PHE A 173 3.12 -19.53 8.33
C PHE A 173 2.01 -20.56 8.07
N LYS A 174 2.07 -21.30 6.96
CA LYS A 174 1.09 -22.35 6.58
C LYS A 174 -0.37 -21.87 6.60
N PHE A 175 -0.61 -20.61 6.22
CA PHE A 175 -1.97 -20.10 6.06
C PHE A 175 -2.20 -19.55 4.64
N PRO A 176 -3.34 -19.80 4.03
CA PRO A 176 -3.73 -19.14 2.79
C PRO A 176 -4.18 -17.72 3.07
N PHE A 177 -3.84 -16.80 2.17
CA PHE A 177 -4.47 -15.48 2.16
C PHE A 177 -5.99 -15.64 1.99
N ASP A 178 -6.76 -14.82 2.70
CA ASP A 178 -8.21 -14.79 2.55
C ASP A 178 -8.59 -14.01 1.28
N ILE A 179 -8.40 -14.66 0.13
CA ILE A 179 -8.63 -14.07 -1.20
C ILE A 179 -10.07 -13.55 -1.31
N LYS A 180 -11.05 -14.23 -0.71
CA LYS A 180 -12.45 -13.79 -0.76
C LYS A 180 -12.62 -12.40 -0.13
N ARG A 181 -11.95 -12.15 1.00
CA ARG A 181 -11.98 -10.85 1.66
C ARG A 181 -11.27 -9.78 0.86
N ILE A 182 -10.07 -10.08 0.32
CA ILE A 182 -9.33 -9.16 -0.52
C ILE A 182 -10.18 -8.77 -1.74
N LEU A 183 -10.89 -9.72 -2.35
CA LEU A 183 -11.83 -9.43 -3.44
C LEU A 183 -13.00 -8.54 -3.00
N VAL A 184 -13.55 -8.74 -1.80
CA VAL A 184 -14.60 -7.85 -1.27
C VAL A 184 -14.07 -6.42 -1.13
N PHE A 185 -12.85 -6.23 -0.60
CA PHE A 185 -12.25 -4.91 -0.47
C PHE A 185 -11.95 -4.27 -1.82
N LEU A 186 -11.47 -5.05 -2.81
CA LEU A 186 -11.26 -4.58 -4.18
C LEU A 186 -12.57 -4.18 -4.85
N ILE A 187 -13.61 -5.00 -4.75
CA ILE A 187 -14.93 -4.68 -5.33
C ILE A 187 -15.50 -3.41 -4.68
N ALA A 188 -15.44 -3.31 -3.36
CA ALA A 188 -15.90 -2.12 -2.64
C ALA A 188 -15.12 -0.86 -3.07
N SER A 189 -13.80 -0.97 -3.28
CA SER A 189 -12.98 0.14 -3.76
C SER A 189 -13.29 0.53 -5.21
N ILE A 190 -13.55 -0.45 -6.09
CA ILE A 190 -13.93 -0.20 -7.49
C ILE A 190 -15.30 0.50 -7.54
N VAL A 191 -16.29 0.02 -6.78
CA VAL A 191 -17.62 0.65 -6.73
C VAL A 191 -17.53 2.07 -6.19
N MET A 192 -16.77 2.28 -5.10
CA MET A 192 -16.48 3.61 -4.56
C MET A 192 -15.82 4.49 -5.63
N SER A 193 -14.79 3.98 -6.32
CA SER A 193 -14.03 4.75 -7.32
C SER A 193 -14.93 5.20 -8.46
N ILE A 194 -15.69 4.28 -9.05
CA ILE A 194 -16.61 4.60 -10.16
C ILE A 194 -17.64 5.64 -9.71
N SER A 195 -18.29 5.42 -8.58
CA SER A 195 -19.33 6.32 -8.08
C SER A 195 -18.79 7.70 -7.77
N THR A 196 -17.62 7.78 -7.13
CA THR A 196 -16.99 9.07 -6.79
C THR A 196 -16.52 9.80 -8.04
N THR A 197 -15.89 9.10 -9.01
CA THR A 197 -15.46 9.74 -10.27
C THR A 197 -16.65 10.32 -11.03
N LEU A 198 -17.76 9.58 -11.15
CA LEU A 198 -18.97 10.08 -11.79
C LEU A 198 -19.55 11.32 -11.09
N LEU A 199 -19.47 11.39 -9.76
CA LEU A 199 -19.90 12.55 -9.01
C LEU A 199 -18.94 13.73 -9.17
N LEU A 200 -17.62 13.48 -9.16
CA LEU A 200 -16.61 14.52 -9.39
C LEU A 200 -16.78 15.14 -10.79
N ASP A 201 -16.92 14.32 -11.82
CA ASP A 201 -17.08 14.80 -13.20
C ASP A 201 -18.33 15.65 -13.39
N ARG A 202 -19.38 15.36 -12.62
CA ARG A 202 -20.66 16.04 -12.75
C ARG A 202 -20.82 17.29 -11.87
N PHE A 203 -20.25 17.28 -10.69
CA PHE A 203 -20.54 18.27 -9.65
C PHE A 203 -19.35 19.05 -9.12
N LEU A 204 -18.10 18.57 -9.36
CA LEU A 204 -16.93 19.30 -8.91
C LEU A 204 -16.63 20.46 -9.89
N ILE A 205 -16.76 21.67 -9.39
CA ILE A 205 -16.41 22.88 -10.13
C ILE A 205 -14.95 23.22 -9.80
N TYR A 206 -14.07 23.15 -10.80
CA TYR A 206 -12.69 23.54 -10.66
C TYR A 206 -12.59 25.08 -10.58
N SER A 207 -12.05 25.57 -9.48
CA SER A 207 -11.84 27.00 -9.23
C SER A 207 -10.42 27.26 -8.76
N GLU A 208 -9.77 28.27 -9.29
CA GLU A 208 -8.44 28.70 -8.83
C GLU A 208 -8.45 29.22 -7.40
N ASN A 209 -9.64 29.64 -6.91
CA ASN A 209 -9.80 30.04 -5.51
C ASN A 209 -9.89 28.81 -4.61
N ILE A 210 -8.80 28.51 -3.92
CA ILE A 210 -8.67 27.34 -3.04
C ILE A 210 -9.69 27.33 -1.91
N TYR A 211 -10.16 28.49 -1.43
CA TYR A 211 -11.15 28.57 -0.36
C TYR A 211 -12.54 28.10 -0.77
N TYR A 212 -12.86 28.13 -2.07
CA TYR A 212 -14.09 27.56 -2.61
C TYR A 212 -13.89 26.13 -3.09
N PHE A 213 -12.73 25.83 -3.66
CA PHE A 213 -12.45 24.51 -4.22
C PHE A 213 -12.27 23.44 -3.14
N LEU A 214 -11.46 23.73 -2.12
CA LEU A 214 -11.08 22.74 -1.09
C LEU A 214 -12.27 22.22 -0.27
N PRO A 215 -13.21 23.05 0.23
CA PRO A 215 -14.40 22.55 0.93
C PRO A 215 -15.26 21.64 0.07
N ASN A 216 -15.46 21.96 -1.22
CA ASN A 216 -16.18 21.11 -2.14
C ASN A 216 -15.47 19.77 -2.34
N LEU A 217 -14.15 19.76 -2.52
CA LEU A 217 -13.36 18.56 -2.64
C LEU A 217 -13.46 17.66 -1.40
N LEU A 218 -13.44 18.26 -0.21
CA LEU A 218 -13.59 17.53 1.06
C LEU A 218 -14.92 16.79 1.18
N ILE A 219 -16.02 17.35 0.65
CA ILE A 219 -17.33 16.68 0.63
C ILE A 219 -17.24 15.37 -0.16
N PHE A 220 -16.58 15.37 -1.33
CA PHE A 220 -16.42 14.14 -2.12
C PHE A 220 -15.48 13.14 -1.46
N ILE A 221 -14.43 13.60 -0.76
CA ILE A 221 -13.58 12.73 0.05
C ILE A 221 -14.38 12.06 1.15
N MET A 222 -15.17 12.83 1.90
CA MET A 222 -16.05 12.29 2.97
C MET A 222 -17.08 11.30 2.41
N PHE A 223 -17.69 11.61 1.26
CA PHE A 223 -18.60 10.70 0.56
C PHE A 223 -17.88 9.37 0.21
N SER A 224 -16.68 9.43 -0.37
CA SER A 224 -15.92 8.24 -0.74
C SER A 224 -15.56 7.38 0.47
N VAL A 225 -15.10 8.01 1.54
CA VAL A 225 -14.81 7.34 2.82
C VAL A 225 -16.06 6.65 3.35
N GLY A 226 -17.18 7.39 3.46
CA GLY A 226 -18.45 6.85 3.96
C GLY A 226 -18.96 5.69 3.12
N MET A 227 -18.87 5.80 1.80
CA MET A 227 -19.29 4.75 0.87
C MET A 227 -18.46 3.47 1.01
N TYR A 228 -17.13 3.58 1.06
CA TYR A 228 -16.26 2.42 1.26
C TYR A 228 -16.53 1.73 2.60
N LEU A 229 -16.63 2.51 3.68
CA LEU A 229 -16.92 1.99 5.02
C LEU A 229 -18.28 1.29 5.04
N MET A 230 -19.30 1.85 4.42
CA MET A 230 -20.64 1.26 4.34
C MET A 230 -20.64 -0.06 3.57
N LEU A 231 -20.03 -0.08 2.37
CA LEU A 231 -19.96 -1.28 1.55
C LEU A 231 -19.23 -2.42 2.25
N THR A 232 -18.08 -2.14 2.86
CA THR A 232 -17.28 -3.14 3.56
C THR A 232 -17.93 -3.57 4.88
N TYR A 233 -18.61 -2.69 5.59
CA TYR A 233 -19.40 -3.03 6.79
C TYR A 233 -20.52 -4.02 6.48
N VAL A 234 -21.21 -3.86 5.36
CA VAL A 234 -22.27 -4.78 4.93
C VAL A 234 -21.68 -6.12 4.47
N ALA A 235 -20.59 -6.10 3.71
CA ALA A 235 -20.04 -7.26 3.04
C ALA A 235 -19.14 -8.14 3.94
N ASP A 236 -18.43 -7.56 4.92
CA ASP A 236 -17.46 -8.30 5.75
C ASP A 236 -17.82 -8.28 7.24
N SER A 237 -17.98 -9.50 7.83
CA SER A 237 -18.37 -9.68 9.23
C SER A 237 -17.27 -9.25 10.22
N LYS A 238 -15.98 -9.40 9.87
CA LYS A 238 -14.89 -8.98 10.77
C LYS A 238 -14.68 -7.47 10.75
N ILE A 239 -14.89 -6.81 9.61
CA ILE A 239 -14.92 -5.35 9.56
C ILE A 239 -16.05 -4.82 10.44
N ARG A 240 -17.22 -5.46 10.39
CA ARG A 240 -18.34 -5.15 11.30
C ARG A 240 -17.98 -5.32 12.77
N GLN A 241 -17.25 -6.37 13.13
CA GLN A 241 -16.75 -6.59 14.50
C GLN A 241 -15.74 -5.52 14.91
N LEU A 242 -14.79 -5.15 14.01
CA LEU A 242 -13.82 -4.08 14.24
C LEU A 242 -14.51 -2.77 14.58
N PHE A 243 -15.53 -2.38 13.80
CA PHE A 243 -16.31 -1.16 14.08
C PHE A 243 -17.01 -1.22 15.43
N LYS A 244 -17.62 -2.36 15.79
CA LYS A 244 -18.26 -2.52 17.09
C LYS A 244 -17.27 -2.36 18.25
N LEU A 245 -16.06 -2.92 18.12
CA LEU A 245 -15.02 -2.79 19.14
C LEU A 245 -14.55 -1.34 19.29
N ILE A 246 -14.34 -0.61 18.19
CA ILE A 246 -13.96 0.81 18.21
C ILE A 246 -15.03 1.63 18.92
N VAL A 247 -16.31 1.45 18.55
CA VAL A 247 -17.41 2.18 19.17
C VAL A 247 -17.53 1.88 20.68
N GLN A 248 -17.36 0.61 21.06
CA GLN A 248 -17.39 0.22 22.49
C GLN A 248 -16.24 0.83 23.28
N GLU A 249 -15.04 0.95 22.67
CA GLU A 249 -13.89 1.55 23.33
C GLU A 249 -14.05 3.07 23.51
N ILE A 250 -14.64 3.76 22.53
CA ILE A 250 -14.96 5.18 22.62
C ILE A 250 -15.97 5.43 23.73
N ILE A 251 -17.06 4.64 23.77
CA ILE A 251 -18.12 4.80 24.78
C ILE A 251 -17.62 4.51 26.22
N LYS A 252 -16.65 3.60 26.38
CA LYS A 252 -16.07 3.31 27.71
C LYS A 252 -15.15 4.41 28.23
N LYS A 253 -14.62 5.27 27.35
CA LYS A 253 -13.72 6.38 27.72
C LYS A 253 -14.45 7.71 27.93
N THR A 254 -15.73 7.77 27.54
CA THR A 254 -16.62 8.89 27.83
C THR A 254 -17.44 8.63 29.07
#